data_e447716ddb4a37064186a908d3444917
#
_entry.id   e447716ddb4a37064186a908d3444917
#
_cell.length_a   1.000
_cell.length_b   1.000
_cell.length_c   1.000
_cell.angle_alpha   90.00
_cell.angle_beta   90.00
_cell.angle_gamma   90.00
#
_symmetry.space_group_name_H-M   'P 1'
#
loop_
_entity.id
_entity.type
_entity.pdbx_description
1 polymer ?
#
loop_
_entity_poly.entity_id
_entity_poly.type
_entity_poly.pdbx_seq_one_letter_code
_entity_poly.pdbx_strand_id
1 'polypeptide(L)'
;FQSNVSIKQFRFPPLLLDLLWNRVHIMPIEWLIGDVDIFITSDWTEPPIKHGKKATIIYDLTVYKVPQEMNKKIINTQKRKLKWVKKESDLIFCISEATKKDAMEILGIEERRLRVIKPGI
;
A
#
# COMPACT_ATOMS: atom_id res chain seq x y z
N PHE A 1 -24.19 -17.43 0.93
CA PHE A 1 -22.78 -17.05 0.93
C PHE A 1 -22.01 -17.87 1.92
N GLN A 2 -21.07 -18.59 1.43
CA GLN A 2 -20.25 -19.42 2.28
C GLN A 2 -19.10 -18.61 2.87
N SER A 3 -19.02 -18.63 4.18
CA SER A 3 -18.03 -17.80 4.85
C SER A 3 -16.72 -18.55 5.08
N ASN A 4 -15.76 -18.28 4.20
CA ASN A 4 -14.37 -18.59 4.46
C ASN A 4 -13.60 -17.28 4.71
N VAL A 5 -14.34 -16.22 5.08
CA VAL A 5 -13.80 -14.90 5.39
C VAL A 5 -13.78 -14.72 6.90
N SER A 6 -12.64 -14.27 7.41
CA SER A 6 -12.46 -13.97 8.82
C SER A 6 -12.12 -12.48 8.96
N ILE A 7 -12.84 -11.77 9.83
CA ILE A 7 -12.59 -10.36 10.07
C ILE A 7 -11.90 -10.20 11.42
N LYS A 8 -10.75 -9.54 11.41
CA LYS A 8 -10.00 -9.21 12.63
C LYS A 8 -9.89 -7.70 12.74
N GLN A 9 -10.27 -7.18 13.89
CA GLN A 9 -10.24 -5.75 14.15
C GLN A 9 -9.26 -5.43 15.27
N PHE A 10 -8.45 -4.41 15.07
CA PHE A 10 -7.48 -3.97 16.05
C PHE A 10 -7.62 -2.47 16.26
N ARG A 11 -7.43 -2.05 17.52
CA ARG A 11 -7.50 -0.62 17.85
C ARG A 11 -6.08 -0.09 18.10
N PHE A 12 -5.50 0.43 17.06
CA PHE A 12 -4.19 1.09 17.15
C PHE A 12 -4.32 2.54 16.72
N PRO A 13 -3.68 3.48 17.44
CA PRO A 13 -3.65 4.86 16.97
C PRO A 13 -2.98 4.94 15.60
N PRO A 14 -3.55 5.72 14.67
CA PRO A 14 -2.94 5.86 13.33
C PRO A 14 -1.48 6.31 13.35
N LEU A 15 -1.11 7.19 14.30
CA LEU A 15 0.27 7.64 14.43
C LEU A 15 1.21 6.51 14.83
N LEU A 16 0.75 5.57 15.64
CA LEU A 16 1.55 4.42 16.03
C LEU A 16 1.78 3.50 14.83
N LEU A 17 0.76 3.28 14.02
CA LEU A 17 0.89 2.45 12.82
C LEU A 17 1.81 3.10 11.79
N ASP A 18 1.72 4.41 11.62
CA ASP A 18 2.62 5.14 10.74
C ASP A 18 4.07 4.98 11.22
N LEU A 19 4.29 5.10 12.53
CA LEU A 19 5.62 4.92 13.08
C LEU A 19 6.13 3.49 12.87
N LEU A 20 5.35 2.49 13.27
CA LEU A 20 5.81 1.09 13.23
C LEU A 20 5.96 0.56 11.81
N TRP A 21 5.04 0.91 10.92
CA TRP A 21 4.99 0.30 9.59
C TRP A 21 5.58 1.16 8.50
N ASN A 22 5.31 2.46 8.50
CA ASN A 22 5.80 3.34 7.44
C ASN A 22 7.18 3.92 7.71
N ARG A 23 7.48 4.28 8.96
CA ARG A 23 8.77 4.90 9.30
C ARG A 23 9.84 3.86 9.64
N VAL A 24 9.58 3.06 10.65
CA VAL A 24 10.56 2.07 11.14
C VAL A 24 10.47 0.76 10.37
N HIS A 25 9.29 0.42 9.93
CA HIS A 25 9.00 -0.79 9.12
C HIS A 25 9.36 -2.08 9.87
N ILE A 26 8.86 -2.17 11.09
CA ILE A 26 8.99 -3.36 11.91
C ILE A 26 7.60 -3.90 12.25
N MET A 27 7.52 -5.01 12.93
CA MET A 27 6.29 -5.69 13.30
C MET A 27 5.55 -6.24 12.08
N PRO A 28 6.00 -7.40 11.58
CA PRO A 28 5.32 -8.05 10.45
C PRO A 28 3.83 -8.27 10.72
N ILE A 29 3.04 -8.13 9.67
CA ILE A 29 1.59 -8.27 9.79
C ILE A 29 1.19 -9.65 10.30
N GLU A 30 2.01 -10.66 10.06
CA GLU A 30 1.74 -12.02 10.54
C GLU A 30 1.65 -12.12 12.06
N TRP A 31 2.26 -11.19 12.77
CA TRP A 31 2.14 -11.15 14.23
C TRP A 31 0.71 -10.87 14.68
N LEU A 32 -0.09 -10.22 13.82
CA LEU A 32 -1.48 -9.87 14.14
C LEU A 32 -2.47 -10.85 13.55
N ILE A 33 -2.22 -11.34 12.33
CA ILE A 33 -3.21 -12.12 11.59
C ILE A 33 -2.75 -13.55 11.27
N GLY A 34 -1.50 -13.90 11.60
CA GLY A 34 -0.95 -15.19 11.24
C GLY A 34 -0.39 -15.21 9.83
N ASP A 35 0.14 -16.34 9.41
CA ASP A 35 0.75 -16.48 8.09
C ASP A 35 -0.28 -16.36 6.98
N VAL A 36 0.13 -15.75 5.88
CA VAL A 36 -0.73 -15.56 4.70
C VAL A 36 0.08 -15.87 3.45
N ASP A 37 -0.61 -16.32 2.40
CA ASP A 37 0.02 -16.57 1.11
C ASP A 37 0.18 -15.27 0.33
N ILE A 38 -0.83 -14.42 0.38
CA ILE A 38 -0.82 -13.11 -0.29
C ILE A 38 -1.38 -12.08 0.68
N PHE A 39 -0.68 -10.96 0.81
CA PHE A 39 -1.13 -9.84 1.61
C PHE A 39 -1.32 -8.62 0.71
N ILE A 40 -2.52 -8.06 0.73
CA ILE A 40 -2.85 -6.90 -0.11
C ILE A 40 -3.08 -5.69 0.80
N THR A 41 -2.36 -4.60 0.49
CA THR A 41 -2.51 -3.35 1.24
C THR A 41 -3.21 -2.30 0.40
N SER A 42 -3.81 -1.35 1.10
CA SER A 42 -4.38 -0.16 0.49
C SER A 42 -4.28 0.99 1.48
N ASP A 43 -4.53 2.20 1.01
CA ASP A 43 -4.60 3.42 1.84
C ASP A 43 -3.28 3.82 2.52
N TRP A 44 -3.24 3.85 3.87
CA TRP A 44 -2.26 4.65 4.60
C TRP A 44 -1.02 3.93 5.08
N THR A 45 -1.09 2.63 5.31
CA THR A 45 0.00 1.91 5.96
C THR A 45 0.51 0.76 5.11
N GLU A 46 1.79 0.49 5.26
CA GLU A 46 2.44 -0.58 4.50
C GLU A 46 3.26 -1.43 5.47
N PRO A 47 2.63 -2.38 6.18
CA PRO A 47 3.35 -3.24 7.11
C PRO A 47 4.28 -4.21 6.38
N PRO A 48 5.38 -4.60 7.01
CA PRO A 48 6.21 -5.66 6.45
C PRO A 48 5.53 -7.02 6.56
N ILE A 49 5.97 -7.96 5.76
CA ILE A 49 5.48 -9.33 5.76
C ILE A 49 6.70 -10.26 5.77
N LYS A 50 6.61 -11.35 6.55
CA LYS A 50 7.69 -12.32 6.65
C LYS A 50 7.67 -13.32 5.50
N HIS A 51 6.50 -13.83 5.18
CA HIS A 51 6.31 -14.89 4.20
C HIS A 51 5.20 -14.50 3.24
N GLY A 52 5.14 -15.19 2.08
CA GLY A 52 4.10 -14.94 1.11
C GLY A 52 4.43 -13.82 0.14
N LYS A 53 3.44 -13.44 -0.64
CA LYS A 53 3.55 -12.38 -1.64
C LYS A 53 2.82 -11.15 -1.18
N LYS A 54 3.31 -10.00 -1.60
CA LYS A 54 2.76 -8.72 -1.21
C LYS A 54 2.25 -7.97 -2.43
N ALA A 55 1.05 -7.43 -2.34
CA ALA A 55 0.46 -6.60 -3.37
C ALA A 55 -0.13 -5.36 -2.74
N THR A 56 -0.31 -4.32 -3.53
CA THR A 56 -0.95 -3.09 -3.07
C THR A 56 -1.80 -2.49 -4.16
N ILE A 57 -2.69 -1.59 -3.77
CA ILE A 57 -3.54 -0.85 -4.68
C ILE A 57 -3.15 0.62 -4.59
N ILE A 58 -2.85 1.23 -5.72
CA ILE A 58 -2.60 2.67 -5.82
C ILE A 58 -3.79 3.33 -6.49
N TYR A 59 -4.46 4.21 -5.77
CA TYR A 59 -5.62 4.94 -6.28
C TYR A 59 -5.19 6.16 -7.09
N ASP A 60 -4.20 6.90 -6.60
CA ASP A 60 -3.64 8.05 -7.32
C ASP A 60 -2.27 8.40 -6.74
N LEU A 61 -1.59 9.33 -7.40
CA LEU A 61 -0.30 9.83 -6.96
C LEU A 61 -0.35 11.35 -6.76
N THR A 62 -1.48 11.84 -6.27
CA THR A 62 -1.72 13.27 -6.05
C THR A 62 -0.65 13.91 -5.16
N VAL A 63 -0.13 13.16 -4.18
CA VAL A 63 0.92 13.68 -3.28
C VAL A 63 2.19 14.08 -4.02
N TYR A 64 2.41 13.54 -5.22
CA TYR A 64 3.55 13.91 -6.06
C TYR A 64 3.17 14.94 -7.13
N LYS A 65 1.91 14.94 -7.57
CA LYS A 65 1.46 15.78 -8.69
C LYS A 65 1.03 17.17 -8.24
N VAL A 66 0.31 17.27 -7.13
CA VAL A 66 -0.20 18.56 -6.61
C VAL A 66 0.02 18.66 -5.11
N PRO A 67 1.28 18.56 -4.64
CA PRO A 67 1.55 18.56 -3.21
C PRO A 67 1.14 19.85 -2.51
N GLN A 68 1.10 20.97 -3.22
CA GLN A 68 0.73 22.26 -2.64
C GLN A 68 -0.73 22.31 -2.18
N GLU A 69 -1.56 21.42 -2.68
CA GLU A 69 -2.98 21.36 -2.32
C GLU A 69 -3.27 20.40 -1.16
N MET A 70 -2.23 19.81 -0.59
CA MET A 70 -2.40 18.77 0.43
C MET A 70 -1.68 19.12 1.73
N ASN A 71 -2.20 18.57 2.83
CA ASN A 71 -1.56 18.68 4.14
C ASN A 71 -0.22 17.95 4.13
N LYS A 72 0.79 18.57 4.74
CA LYS A 72 2.14 17.98 4.78
C LYS A 72 2.19 16.63 5.47
N LYS A 73 1.36 16.40 6.50
CA LYS A 73 1.31 15.11 7.19
C LYS A 73 0.82 14.01 6.24
N ILE A 74 -0.19 14.33 5.44
CA ILE A 74 -0.74 13.38 4.45
C ILE A 74 0.32 13.07 3.40
N ILE A 75 0.97 14.10 2.88
CA ILE A 75 2.04 13.93 1.89
C ILE A 75 3.14 13.02 2.42
N ASN A 76 3.63 13.30 3.62
CA ASN A 76 4.74 12.54 4.19
C ASN A 76 4.36 11.09 4.46
N THR A 77 3.15 10.85 4.98
CA THR A 77 2.67 9.50 5.24
C THR A 77 2.56 8.70 3.94
N GLN A 78 1.97 9.29 2.91
CA GLN A 78 1.83 8.62 1.62
C GLN A 78 3.18 8.35 0.96
N LYS A 79 4.10 9.28 1.02
CA LYS A 79 5.43 9.09 0.44
C LYS A 79 6.21 7.99 1.16
N ARG A 80 6.09 7.91 2.50
CA ARG A 80 6.72 6.83 3.25
C ARG A 80 6.13 5.48 2.87
N LYS A 81 4.80 5.41 2.78
CA LYS A 81 4.13 4.18 2.35
C LYS A 81 4.58 3.76 0.96
N LEU A 82 4.55 4.68 0.01
CA LEU A 82 4.90 4.39 -1.38
C LEU A 82 6.36 3.97 -1.55
N LYS A 83 7.24 4.46 -0.68
CA LYS A 83 8.62 4.00 -0.65
C LYS A 83 8.70 2.50 -0.38
N TRP A 84 7.94 2.02 0.60
CA TRP A 84 7.91 0.59 0.91
C TRP A 84 7.19 -0.22 -0.16
N VAL A 85 6.14 0.34 -0.76
CA VAL A 85 5.44 -0.29 -1.88
C VAL A 85 6.41 -0.54 -3.04
N LYS A 86 7.15 0.47 -3.42
CA LYS A 86 8.13 0.35 -4.49
C LYS A 86 9.17 -0.72 -4.19
N LYS A 87 9.62 -0.78 -2.94
CA LYS A 87 10.69 -1.69 -2.53
C LYS A 87 10.22 -3.13 -2.39
N GLU A 88 9.02 -3.34 -1.87
CA GLU A 88 8.61 -4.66 -1.41
C GLU A 88 7.42 -5.31 -2.11
N SER A 89 6.56 -4.55 -2.77
CA SER A 89 5.38 -5.14 -3.39
C SER A 89 5.75 -5.95 -4.63
N ASP A 90 5.31 -7.19 -4.66
CA ASP A 90 5.50 -8.06 -5.82
C ASP A 90 4.61 -7.64 -6.97
N LEU A 91 3.41 -7.15 -6.67
CA LEU A 91 2.42 -6.74 -7.65
C LEU A 91 1.71 -5.49 -7.18
N ILE A 92 1.47 -4.56 -8.10
CA ILE A 92 0.85 -3.28 -7.78
C ILE A 92 -0.32 -3.06 -8.73
N PHE A 93 -1.50 -2.87 -8.15
CA PHE A 93 -2.72 -2.61 -8.92
C PHE A 93 -2.97 -1.11 -8.97
N CYS A 94 -3.18 -0.60 -10.17
CA CYS A 94 -3.54 0.80 -10.41
C CYS A 94 -4.96 0.85 -10.92
N ILE A 95 -5.74 1.84 -10.51
CA ILE A 95 -7.15 1.91 -10.89
C ILE A 95 -7.37 2.51 -12.27
N SER A 96 -6.32 2.99 -12.93
CA SER A 96 -6.42 3.55 -14.29
C SER A 96 -5.09 3.44 -14.99
N GLU A 97 -5.12 3.56 -16.31
CA GLU A 97 -3.90 3.65 -17.12
C GLU A 97 -3.08 4.89 -16.77
N ALA A 98 -3.76 5.99 -16.45
CA ALA A 98 -3.07 7.22 -16.05
C ALA A 98 -2.26 7.01 -14.77
N THR A 99 -2.85 6.34 -13.77
CA THR A 99 -2.14 6.04 -12.50
C THR A 99 -0.98 5.09 -12.75
N LYS A 100 -1.16 4.08 -13.62
CA LYS A 100 -0.08 3.18 -13.99
C LYS A 100 1.09 3.94 -14.61
N LYS A 101 0.79 4.83 -15.55
CA LYS A 101 1.81 5.66 -16.20
C LYS A 101 2.55 6.52 -15.17
N ASP A 102 1.80 7.14 -14.25
CA ASP A 102 2.39 7.95 -13.19
C ASP A 102 3.30 7.12 -12.28
N ALA A 103 2.88 5.90 -11.94
CA ALA A 103 3.70 5.02 -11.12
C ALA A 103 5.03 4.68 -11.79
N MET A 104 5.01 4.47 -13.10
CA MET A 104 6.23 4.23 -13.86
C MET A 104 7.12 5.47 -13.91
N GLU A 105 6.55 6.62 -14.21
CA GLU A 105 7.30 7.86 -14.40
C GLU A 105 7.75 8.50 -13.09
N ILE A 106 6.89 8.54 -12.09
CA ILE A 106 7.16 9.24 -10.83
C ILE A 106 7.89 8.35 -9.85
N LEU A 107 7.45 7.09 -9.71
CA LEU A 107 8.02 6.16 -8.73
C LEU A 107 9.11 5.28 -9.32
N GLY A 108 9.21 5.20 -10.64
CA GLY A 108 10.20 4.35 -11.28
C GLY A 108 9.92 2.86 -11.12
N ILE A 109 8.64 2.49 -11.02
CA ILE A 109 8.25 1.09 -10.86
C ILE A 109 8.23 0.41 -12.22
N GLU A 110 8.78 -0.79 -12.30
CA GLU A 110 8.82 -1.56 -13.53
C GLU A 110 7.41 -1.96 -13.99
N GLU A 111 7.15 -1.84 -15.29
CA GLU A 111 5.85 -2.15 -15.86
C GLU A 111 5.39 -3.57 -15.53
N ARG A 112 6.30 -4.54 -15.48
CA ARG A 112 5.97 -5.94 -15.20
C ARG A 112 5.32 -6.15 -13.84
N ARG A 113 5.51 -5.21 -12.90
CA ARG A 113 4.92 -5.26 -11.56
C ARG A 113 3.57 -4.57 -11.48
N LEU A 114 3.16 -3.89 -12.53
CA LEU A 114 1.96 -3.05 -12.54
C LEU A 114 0.82 -3.72 -13.32
N ARG A 115 -0.38 -3.59 -12.78
CA ARG A 115 -1.60 -4.07 -13.43
C ARG A 115 -2.68 -3.01 -13.25
N VAL A 116 -3.46 -2.79 -14.31
CA VAL A 116 -4.61 -1.89 -14.22
C VAL A 116 -5.84 -2.71 -13.91
N ILE A 117 -6.56 -2.30 -12.88
CA ILE A 117 -7.86 -2.86 -12.54
C ILE A 117 -8.88 -1.73 -12.56
N LYS A 118 -10.00 -1.95 -13.24
CA LYS A 118 -11.06 -0.95 -13.26
C LYS A 118 -12.04 -1.28 -12.16
N PRO A 119 -12.37 -0.29 -11.28
CA PRO A 119 -13.37 -0.54 -10.25
C PRO A 119 -14.66 -1.04 -10.86
N GLY A 120 -15.24 -2.07 -10.24
CA GLY A 120 -16.54 -2.58 -10.67
C GLY A 120 -17.63 -1.55 -10.42
N ILE A 121 -18.67 -1.64 -11.19
CA ILE A 121 -19.80 -0.72 -11.07
C ILE A 121 -20.99 -1.48 -10.52
#